data_05763fd9e14d656ecc22a6707cfaf92f
#
_entry.id   05763fd9e14d656ecc22a6707cfaf92f
#
_cell.length_a   1.000
_cell.length_b   1.000
_cell.length_c   1.000
_cell.angle_alpha   90.00
_cell.angle_beta   90.00
_cell.angle_gamma   90.00
#
_symmetry.space_group_name_H-M   'P 1'
#
loop_
_entity.id
_entity.type
_entity.pdbx_description
1 polymer ?
#
loop_
_entity_poly.entity_id
_entity_poly.type
_entity_poly.pdbx_seq_one_letter_code
_entity_poly.pdbx_strand_id
1 'polypeptide(L)'
;MNPPRFVAVIDIGKTNAKVALVDLELRAELAVEKTPNVVLAGPPYPHFDIGRLFDFILDGLTKFAATHRVDAISITTHGATGALIAEDGTLALRILDYEHAGPNSLRADYESIRPPFAETGSPSLPKGLNLGAQLYWQAKTFPQEFEGVRHILMYPQYWAFRLTGITASEATSLGCHTDLWNPLARTFSTLVTQSQLKTGVDWQPLFPPLRKASDILGPLKPELAELIGLPSPVPVHCGIHDSNASLLPWLGLQEKSFAVVSTGTWVISMAIRGTRVALDPSRDTLINVNANSDPTPTARFMGGREFDRMVEGAKSATPSEVRTVLNERVMLFPALEKGSGPFQETTASWAAREPAAPGERYAAASFYCSLMTATCLELIGADGPIIVEGPFAANELYLVMLAAACGRPVATGAGSVTGTAIGAAMLANCAGRNPVPQPRRNSGSIYMGAFQEYLTLWRAKVAARPAS
;
A
#
# COMPACT_ATOMS: atom_id res chain seq x y z
N MET A 1 25.46 20.73 -6.67
CA MET A 1 24.09 21.20 -6.92
C MET A 1 23.37 21.26 -5.59
N ASN A 2 22.55 22.28 -5.36
CA ASN A 2 21.71 22.30 -4.16
C ASN A 2 20.72 21.12 -4.21
N PRO A 3 20.37 20.52 -3.06
CA PRO A 3 19.39 19.44 -3.03
C PRO A 3 18.05 19.93 -3.59
N PRO A 4 17.29 19.04 -4.28
CA PRO A 4 15.96 19.37 -4.78
C PRO A 4 15.04 19.82 -3.64
N ARG A 5 14.30 20.90 -3.86
CA ARG A 5 13.30 21.40 -2.92
C ARG A 5 11.88 21.20 -3.44
N PHE A 6 11.62 21.58 -4.70
CA PHE A 6 10.30 21.49 -5.31
C PHE A 6 10.22 20.25 -6.19
N VAL A 7 9.45 19.27 -5.78
CA VAL A 7 9.32 17.98 -6.48
C VAL A 7 7.91 17.82 -7.01
N ALA A 8 7.79 17.63 -8.33
CA ALA A 8 6.52 17.22 -8.92
C ALA A 8 6.34 15.71 -8.72
N VAL A 9 5.25 15.33 -8.08
CA VAL A 9 4.90 13.94 -7.79
C VAL A 9 3.73 13.50 -8.65
N ILE A 10 3.93 12.42 -9.39
CA ILE A 10 2.90 11.72 -10.15
C ILE A 10 2.43 10.56 -9.29
N ASP A 11 1.19 10.59 -8.82
CA ASP A 11 0.59 9.61 -7.92
C ASP A 11 -0.64 8.98 -8.60
N ILE A 12 -0.46 7.75 -9.10
CA ILE A 12 -1.51 7.02 -9.83
C ILE A 12 -2.11 5.95 -8.92
N GLY A 13 -3.19 6.30 -8.24
CA GLY A 13 -3.99 5.36 -7.47
C GLY A 13 -4.97 4.58 -8.34
N LYS A 14 -5.60 3.53 -7.78
CA LYS A 14 -6.60 2.71 -8.50
C LYS A 14 -7.81 3.53 -8.96
N THR A 15 -8.31 4.42 -8.13
CA THR A 15 -9.56 5.17 -8.36
C THR A 15 -9.29 6.57 -8.89
N ASN A 16 -8.20 7.19 -8.47
CA ASN A 16 -7.86 8.57 -8.79
C ASN A 16 -6.37 8.66 -9.15
N ALA A 17 -6.05 9.57 -10.07
CA ALA A 17 -4.71 10.02 -10.32
C ALA A 17 -4.52 11.45 -9.80
N LYS A 18 -3.33 11.75 -9.33
CA LYS A 18 -2.96 13.05 -8.79
C LYS A 18 -1.58 13.45 -9.32
N VAL A 19 -1.41 14.72 -9.67
CA VAL A 19 -0.10 15.36 -9.84
C VAL A 19 -0.01 16.43 -8.76
N ALA A 20 1.03 16.37 -7.91
CA ALA A 20 1.22 17.27 -6.80
C ALA A 20 2.60 17.93 -6.86
N LEU A 21 2.69 19.22 -6.59
CA LEU A 21 3.97 19.89 -6.36
C LEU A 21 4.22 19.93 -4.86
N VAL A 22 5.30 19.29 -4.42
CA VAL A 22 5.68 19.18 -3.02
C VAL A 22 6.90 20.06 -2.72
N ASP A 23 6.81 20.89 -1.68
CA ASP A 23 7.96 21.57 -1.06
C ASP A 23 8.54 20.65 0.04
N LEU A 24 9.75 20.14 -0.18
CA LEU A 24 10.42 19.24 0.76
C LEU A 24 10.89 19.94 2.05
N GLU A 25 11.10 21.25 2.05
CA GLU A 25 11.43 22.01 3.26
C GLU A 25 10.20 22.19 4.15
N LEU A 26 9.08 22.56 3.55
CA LEU A 26 7.79 22.72 4.25
C LEU A 26 7.08 21.38 4.50
N ARG A 27 7.45 20.34 3.75
CA ARG A 27 6.74 19.03 3.71
C ARG A 27 5.26 19.19 3.45
N ALA A 28 4.95 19.97 2.46
CA ALA A 28 3.58 20.31 2.10
C ALA A 28 3.38 20.25 0.58
N GLU A 29 2.18 19.88 0.20
CA GLU A 29 1.71 20.02 -1.18
C GLU A 29 1.38 21.50 -1.42
N LEU A 30 2.07 22.14 -2.36
CA LEU A 30 1.84 23.54 -2.75
C LEU A 30 0.73 23.68 -3.78
N ALA A 31 0.66 22.72 -4.71
CA ALA A 31 -0.35 22.66 -5.74
C ALA A 31 -0.72 21.21 -6.04
N VAL A 32 -1.96 20.97 -6.40
CA VAL A 32 -2.50 19.62 -6.64
C VAL A 32 -3.52 19.64 -7.76
N GLU A 33 -3.31 18.78 -8.76
CA GLU A 33 -4.30 18.44 -9.77
C GLU A 33 -4.77 17.00 -9.55
N LYS A 34 -6.07 16.73 -9.77
CA LYS A 34 -6.67 15.40 -9.58
C LYS A 34 -7.61 15.04 -10.72
N THR A 35 -7.64 13.77 -11.08
CA THR A 35 -8.60 13.23 -12.05
C THR A 35 -8.98 11.79 -11.64
N PRO A 36 -10.19 11.30 -11.98
CA PRO A 36 -10.49 9.88 -11.86
C PRO A 36 -9.55 9.03 -12.72
N ASN A 37 -9.11 7.89 -12.20
CA ASN A 37 -8.41 6.88 -12.99
C ASN A 37 -9.44 5.97 -13.64
N VAL A 38 -9.66 6.15 -14.94
CA VAL A 38 -10.73 5.48 -15.68
C VAL A 38 -10.27 4.13 -16.20
N VAL A 39 -11.11 3.13 -16.03
CA VAL A 39 -10.98 1.80 -16.64
C VAL A 39 -11.89 1.72 -17.85
N LEU A 40 -11.32 1.43 -19.01
CA LEU A 40 -12.03 1.16 -20.26
C LEU A 40 -12.42 -0.32 -20.29
N ALA A 41 -13.64 -0.62 -20.74
CA ALA A 41 -14.17 -1.99 -20.71
C ALA A 41 -13.44 -2.97 -21.67
N GLY A 42 -12.76 -2.47 -22.67
CA GLY A 42 -12.06 -3.25 -23.70
C GLY A 42 -12.19 -2.63 -25.10
N PRO A 43 -11.78 -3.31 -26.17
CA PRO A 43 -11.03 -4.54 -26.24
C PRO A 43 -9.56 -4.42 -25.80
N PRO A 44 -8.84 -5.53 -25.52
CA PRO A 44 -9.29 -6.92 -25.47
C PRO A 44 -9.85 -7.33 -24.10
N TYR A 45 -9.65 -6.54 -23.05
CA TYR A 45 -10.11 -6.73 -21.68
C TYR A 45 -10.19 -5.37 -20.97
N PRO A 46 -10.78 -5.29 -19.76
CA PRO A 46 -10.76 -4.07 -18.96
C PRO A 46 -9.33 -3.60 -18.66
N HIS A 47 -9.04 -2.34 -19.02
CA HIS A 47 -7.70 -1.77 -18.94
C HIS A 47 -7.72 -0.28 -18.59
N PHE A 48 -6.60 0.24 -18.08
CA PHE A 48 -6.48 1.65 -17.76
C PHE A 48 -6.37 2.51 -19.02
N ASP A 49 -6.99 3.70 -19.00
CA ASP A 49 -6.88 4.72 -20.07
C ASP A 49 -5.55 5.48 -19.93
N ILE A 50 -4.49 4.86 -20.42
CA ILE A 50 -3.11 5.37 -20.30
C ILE A 50 -2.90 6.65 -21.09
N GLY A 51 -3.59 6.81 -22.22
CA GLY A 51 -3.50 8.04 -23.04
C GLY A 51 -3.99 9.24 -22.25
N ARG A 52 -5.22 9.17 -21.76
CA ARG A 52 -5.84 10.21 -20.94
C ARG A 52 -5.03 10.51 -19.67
N LEU A 53 -4.49 9.48 -19.01
CA LEU A 53 -3.63 9.69 -17.84
C LEU A 53 -2.34 10.41 -18.19
N PHE A 54 -1.73 10.11 -19.34
CA PHE A 54 -0.50 10.77 -19.75
C PHE A 54 -0.74 12.24 -20.08
N ASP A 55 -1.82 12.55 -20.80
CA ASP A 55 -2.22 13.92 -21.08
C ASP A 55 -2.47 14.70 -19.79
N PHE A 56 -3.18 14.11 -18.82
CA PHE A 56 -3.39 14.70 -17.50
C PHE A 56 -2.08 14.98 -16.75
N ILE A 57 -1.10 14.08 -16.83
CA ILE A 57 0.23 14.26 -16.21
C ILE A 57 0.94 15.47 -16.86
N LEU A 58 0.96 15.54 -18.19
CA LEU A 58 1.62 16.64 -18.90
C LEU A 58 0.95 17.99 -18.61
N ASP A 59 -0.38 18.02 -18.59
CA ASP A 59 -1.15 19.23 -18.24
C ASP A 59 -0.84 19.71 -16.82
N GLY A 60 -0.79 18.79 -15.85
CA GLY A 60 -0.44 19.10 -14.46
C GLY A 60 0.98 19.66 -14.32
N LEU A 61 1.95 19.01 -14.98
CA LEU A 61 3.34 19.47 -15.00
C LEU A 61 3.46 20.86 -15.68
N THR A 62 2.74 21.11 -16.77
CA THR A 62 2.69 22.42 -17.47
C THR A 62 2.18 23.52 -16.55
N LYS A 63 1.09 23.29 -15.81
CA LYS A 63 0.57 24.24 -14.83
C LYS A 63 1.58 24.57 -13.73
N PHE A 64 2.31 23.55 -13.25
CA PHE A 64 3.33 23.76 -12.23
C PHE A 64 4.54 24.52 -12.79
N ALA A 65 5.01 24.18 -14.00
CA ALA A 65 6.10 24.89 -14.67
C ALA A 65 5.82 26.37 -14.87
N ALA A 66 4.56 26.75 -15.13
CA ALA A 66 4.15 28.14 -15.34
C ALA A 66 4.20 28.99 -14.06
N THR A 67 4.12 28.37 -12.88
CA THR A 67 3.95 29.10 -11.60
C THR A 67 5.04 28.82 -10.59
N HIS A 68 5.77 27.73 -10.71
CA HIS A 68 6.77 27.28 -9.76
C HIS A 68 8.01 26.71 -10.47
N ARG A 69 9.12 26.69 -9.76
CA ARG A 69 10.27 25.87 -10.14
C ARG A 69 9.97 24.40 -9.85
N VAL A 70 10.39 23.50 -10.75
CA VAL A 70 10.36 22.04 -10.56
C VAL A 70 11.80 21.54 -10.61
N ASP A 71 12.31 21.01 -9.49
CA ASP A 71 13.68 20.55 -9.36
C ASP A 71 13.86 19.07 -9.73
N ALA A 72 12.81 18.26 -9.56
CA ALA A 72 12.79 16.84 -9.87
C ALA A 72 11.35 16.35 -10.09
N ILE A 73 11.22 15.19 -10.74
CA ILE A 73 9.96 14.47 -10.90
C ILE A 73 10.10 13.13 -10.18
N SER A 74 9.11 12.78 -9.36
CA SER A 74 8.99 11.50 -8.68
C SER A 74 7.66 10.82 -9.00
N ILE A 75 7.62 9.49 -8.90
CA ILE A 75 6.47 8.71 -9.33
C ILE A 75 6.10 7.69 -8.27
N THR A 76 4.81 7.58 -8.00
CA THR A 76 4.26 6.53 -7.16
C THR A 76 2.96 6.01 -7.76
N THR A 77 2.70 4.72 -7.64
CA THR A 77 1.47 4.12 -8.15
C THR A 77 0.97 3.00 -7.25
N HIS A 78 -0.30 2.64 -7.43
CA HIS A 78 -0.84 1.40 -6.85
C HIS A 78 -0.09 0.17 -7.36
N GLY A 79 -0.11 -0.91 -6.58
CA GLY A 79 0.48 -2.20 -6.90
C GLY A 79 -0.35 -3.05 -7.87
N ALA A 80 0.02 -4.32 -8.00
CA ALA A 80 -0.66 -5.34 -8.81
C ALA A 80 -0.84 -4.95 -10.29
N THR A 81 0.03 -4.12 -10.85
CA THR A 81 -0.08 -3.62 -12.22
C THR A 81 1.28 -3.60 -12.90
N GLY A 82 1.33 -4.10 -14.13
CA GLY A 82 2.51 -4.13 -14.98
C GLY A 82 2.19 -3.76 -16.43
N ALA A 83 3.19 -3.23 -17.12
CA ALA A 83 3.15 -2.86 -18.53
C ALA A 83 4.04 -3.78 -19.34
N LEU A 84 3.52 -4.32 -20.43
CA LEU A 84 4.22 -5.18 -21.38
C LEU A 84 4.64 -4.31 -22.58
N ILE A 85 5.94 -4.07 -22.73
CA ILE A 85 6.50 -3.13 -23.71
C ILE A 85 7.08 -3.91 -24.88
N ALA A 86 6.70 -3.51 -26.10
CA ALA A 86 7.23 -4.02 -27.37
C ALA A 86 8.57 -3.37 -27.73
N GLU A 87 9.22 -3.85 -28.80
CA GLU A 87 10.51 -3.39 -29.30
C GLU A 87 10.53 -1.88 -29.65
N ASP A 88 9.41 -1.37 -30.16
CA ASP A 88 9.25 0.06 -30.52
C ASP A 88 8.94 0.97 -29.33
N GLY A 89 8.89 0.42 -28.10
CA GLY A 89 8.54 1.15 -26.89
C GLY A 89 7.05 1.38 -26.67
N THR A 90 6.18 0.83 -27.51
CA THR A 90 4.74 0.85 -27.32
C THR A 90 4.28 -0.31 -26.41
N LEU A 91 3.02 -0.30 -26.00
CA LEU A 91 2.42 -1.40 -25.26
C LEU A 91 2.12 -2.58 -26.19
N ALA A 92 2.73 -3.74 -25.96
CA ALA A 92 2.41 -5.00 -26.65
C ALA A 92 0.98 -5.46 -26.30
N LEU A 93 0.55 -5.24 -25.05
CA LEU A 93 -0.80 -5.48 -24.54
C LEU A 93 -1.26 -4.31 -23.67
N ARG A 94 -2.57 -4.06 -23.64
CA ARG A 94 -3.14 -3.03 -22.77
C ARG A 94 -2.82 -3.31 -21.30
N ILE A 95 -2.62 -2.28 -20.47
CA ILE A 95 -2.36 -2.43 -19.04
C ILE A 95 -3.64 -2.88 -18.34
N LEU A 96 -3.67 -4.13 -17.92
CA LEU A 96 -4.84 -4.81 -17.38
C LEU A 96 -5.31 -4.16 -16.06
N ASP A 97 -6.62 -3.96 -15.92
CA ASP A 97 -7.22 -3.70 -14.63
C ASP A 97 -7.15 -4.96 -13.75
N TYR A 98 -6.45 -4.89 -12.63
CA TYR A 98 -6.28 -6.02 -11.73
C TYR A 98 -7.59 -6.55 -11.11
N GLU A 99 -8.70 -5.80 -11.22
CA GLU A 99 -10.02 -6.28 -10.82
C GLU A 99 -10.70 -7.14 -11.89
N HIS A 100 -10.12 -7.25 -13.09
CA HIS A 100 -10.59 -8.15 -14.12
C HIS A 100 -10.48 -9.62 -13.69
N ALA A 101 -11.55 -10.38 -13.92
CA ALA A 101 -11.62 -11.78 -13.52
C ALA A 101 -10.93 -12.75 -14.51
N GLY A 102 -10.41 -12.28 -15.64
CA GLY A 102 -9.74 -13.10 -16.66
C GLY A 102 -8.71 -14.08 -16.07
N PRO A 103 -7.77 -13.64 -15.20
CA PRO A 103 -6.80 -14.54 -14.59
C PRO A 103 -7.40 -15.69 -13.79
N ASN A 104 -8.63 -15.59 -13.28
CA ASN A 104 -9.29 -16.67 -12.57
C ASN A 104 -9.59 -17.89 -13.48
N SER A 105 -9.71 -17.70 -14.81
CA SER A 105 -9.96 -18.79 -15.74
C SER A 105 -8.81 -19.81 -15.82
N LEU A 106 -7.59 -19.39 -15.48
CA LEU A 106 -6.41 -20.25 -15.43
C LEU A 106 -5.86 -20.42 -13.99
N ARG A 107 -6.69 -20.17 -12.96
CA ARG A 107 -6.26 -20.21 -11.56
C ARG A 107 -5.64 -21.53 -11.16
N ALA A 108 -6.29 -22.67 -11.49
CA ALA A 108 -5.79 -24.00 -11.14
C ALA A 108 -4.41 -24.29 -11.76
N ASP A 109 -4.25 -23.94 -13.02
CA ASP A 109 -2.97 -24.12 -13.74
C ASP A 109 -1.88 -23.22 -13.14
N TYR A 110 -2.23 -21.95 -12.86
CA TYR A 110 -1.32 -21.01 -12.22
C TYR A 110 -0.86 -21.45 -10.82
N GLU A 111 -1.78 -21.93 -9.98
CA GLU A 111 -1.45 -22.42 -8.64
C GLU A 111 -0.48 -23.62 -8.69
N SER A 112 -0.50 -24.44 -9.75
CA SER A 112 0.41 -25.56 -9.92
C SER A 112 1.87 -25.12 -10.17
N ILE A 113 2.09 -23.90 -10.68
CA ILE A 113 3.42 -23.35 -10.99
C ILE A 113 3.83 -22.21 -10.06
N ARG A 114 2.90 -21.69 -9.28
CA ARG A 114 3.12 -20.57 -8.39
C ARG A 114 4.17 -20.91 -7.32
N PRO A 115 5.08 -19.97 -6.95
CA PRO A 115 6.00 -20.19 -5.84
C PRO A 115 5.24 -20.38 -4.51
N PRO A 116 5.77 -21.18 -3.59
CA PRO A 116 5.16 -21.30 -2.26
C PRO A 116 5.21 -19.96 -1.52
N PHE A 117 4.24 -19.73 -0.63
CA PHE A 117 4.18 -18.51 0.20
C PHE A 117 5.48 -18.25 0.98
N ALA A 118 6.14 -19.31 1.46
CA ALA A 118 7.41 -19.19 2.19
C ALA A 118 8.55 -18.57 1.34
N GLU A 119 8.46 -18.64 0.01
CA GLU A 119 9.45 -18.03 -0.89
C GLU A 119 9.18 -16.54 -1.13
N THR A 120 7.94 -16.22 -1.44
CA THR A 120 7.57 -14.86 -1.90
C THR A 120 6.90 -13.99 -0.84
N GLY A 121 6.35 -14.58 0.20
CA GLY A 121 5.49 -13.89 1.15
C GLY A 121 4.21 -13.33 0.52
N SER A 122 3.86 -13.80 -0.67
CA SER A 122 2.70 -13.34 -1.45
C SER A 122 1.56 -14.34 -1.28
N PRO A 123 0.38 -13.96 -0.73
CA PRO A 123 -0.77 -14.86 -0.65
C PRO A 123 -1.38 -15.08 -2.04
N SER A 124 -2.12 -16.18 -2.21
CA SER A 124 -2.96 -16.38 -3.39
C SER A 124 -4.15 -15.43 -3.32
N LEU A 125 -4.21 -14.50 -4.26
CA LEU A 125 -5.25 -13.47 -4.33
C LEU A 125 -6.11 -13.64 -5.59
N PRO A 126 -7.41 -13.32 -5.52
CA PRO A 126 -8.31 -13.49 -6.67
C PRO A 126 -8.06 -12.47 -7.77
N LYS A 127 -8.63 -12.73 -8.95
CA LYS A 127 -8.55 -11.85 -10.13
C LYS A 127 -7.09 -11.63 -10.56
N GLY A 128 -6.74 -10.39 -10.91
CA GLY A 128 -5.38 -10.00 -11.26
C GLY A 128 -4.53 -9.45 -10.09
N LEU A 129 -4.91 -9.67 -8.84
CA LEU A 129 -4.19 -9.11 -7.69
C LEU A 129 -2.78 -9.69 -7.49
N ASN A 130 -2.48 -10.89 -8.01
CA ASN A 130 -1.12 -11.36 -8.19
C ASN A 130 -0.66 -11.04 -9.61
N LEU A 131 0.36 -10.20 -9.79
CA LEU A 131 0.83 -9.83 -11.13
C LEU A 131 1.36 -11.03 -11.92
N GLY A 132 1.99 -12.01 -11.26
CA GLY A 132 2.40 -13.27 -11.90
C GLY A 132 1.22 -14.02 -12.54
N ALA A 133 0.04 -14.00 -11.92
CA ALA A 133 -1.18 -14.57 -12.48
C ALA A 133 -1.67 -13.80 -13.72
N GLN A 134 -1.52 -12.46 -13.72
CA GLN A 134 -1.83 -11.64 -14.91
C GLN A 134 -0.93 -12.01 -16.08
N LEU A 135 0.38 -12.03 -15.83
CA LEU A 135 1.38 -12.36 -16.86
C LEU A 135 1.16 -13.76 -17.44
N TYR A 136 0.87 -14.74 -16.56
CA TYR A 136 0.56 -16.10 -16.99
C TYR A 136 -0.69 -16.15 -17.87
N TRP A 137 -1.75 -15.50 -17.43
CA TRP A 137 -3.01 -15.43 -18.18
C TRP A 137 -2.84 -14.71 -19.52
N GLN A 138 -2.12 -13.59 -19.55
CA GLN A 138 -1.86 -12.83 -20.78
C GLN A 138 -1.02 -13.64 -21.76
N ALA A 139 0.04 -14.32 -21.28
CA ALA A 139 0.88 -15.18 -22.14
C ALA A 139 0.09 -16.36 -22.75
N LYS A 140 -0.87 -16.93 -22.01
CA LYS A 140 -1.70 -18.05 -22.51
C LYS A 140 -2.85 -17.60 -23.39
N THR A 141 -3.43 -16.44 -23.12
CA THR A 141 -4.63 -15.95 -23.83
C THR A 141 -4.27 -15.16 -25.08
N PHE A 142 -3.13 -14.46 -25.06
CA PHE A 142 -2.65 -13.57 -26.14
C PHE A 142 -1.19 -13.92 -26.51
N PRO A 143 -0.93 -15.16 -26.94
CA PRO A 143 0.45 -15.63 -27.16
C PRO A 143 1.18 -14.85 -28.26
N GLN A 144 0.50 -14.39 -29.29
CA GLN A 144 1.10 -13.63 -30.38
C GLN A 144 1.57 -12.24 -29.91
N GLU A 145 0.73 -11.53 -29.18
CA GLU A 145 1.07 -10.23 -28.61
C GLU A 145 2.16 -10.37 -27.54
N PHE A 146 2.08 -11.43 -26.73
CA PHE A 146 3.07 -11.68 -25.67
C PHE A 146 4.45 -12.02 -26.22
N GLU A 147 4.55 -12.68 -27.37
CA GLU A 147 5.82 -12.95 -28.08
C GLU A 147 6.55 -11.65 -28.47
N GLY A 148 5.77 -10.58 -28.73
CA GLY A 148 6.29 -9.25 -29.03
C GLY A 148 6.86 -8.49 -27.81
N VAL A 149 6.69 -9.01 -26.59
CA VAL A 149 7.13 -8.32 -25.37
C VAL A 149 8.67 -8.35 -25.28
N ARG A 150 9.25 -7.17 -24.99
CA ARG A 150 10.68 -6.99 -24.74
C ARG A 150 10.97 -6.57 -23.31
N HIS A 151 10.04 -5.84 -22.68
CA HIS A 151 10.19 -5.47 -21.28
C HIS A 151 8.88 -5.64 -20.50
N ILE A 152 9.00 -6.10 -19.26
CA ILE A 152 7.94 -6.10 -18.26
C ILE A 152 8.30 -5.03 -17.23
N LEU A 153 7.52 -3.95 -17.21
CA LEU A 153 7.73 -2.83 -16.30
C LEU A 153 6.66 -2.82 -15.20
N MET A 154 7.07 -2.62 -13.96
CA MET A 154 6.10 -2.28 -12.91
C MET A 154 5.50 -0.90 -13.18
N TYR A 155 4.34 -0.63 -12.62
CA TYR A 155 3.55 0.53 -13.02
C TYR A 155 4.26 1.89 -12.75
N PRO A 156 4.97 2.11 -11.62
CA PRO A 156 5.77 3.34 -11.47
C PRO A 156 6.86 3.46 -12.53
N GLN A 157 7.54 2.34 -12.84
CA GLN A 157 8.64 2.31 -13.82
C GLN A 157 8.14 2.47 -15.24
N TYR A 158 6.90 2.08 -15.54
CA TYR A 158 6.27 2.41 -16.82
C TYR A 158 6.14 3.92 -17.02
N TRP A 159 5.66 4.65 -16.02
CA TRP A 159 5.53 6.10 -16.12
C TRP A 159 6.89 6.80 -16.17
N ALA A 160 7.88 6.31 -15.43
CA ALA A 160 9.26 6.79 -15.53
C ALA A 160 9.83 6.55 -16.93
N PHE A 161 9.60 5.37 -17.52
CA PHE A 161 9.96 5.08 -18.91
C PHE A 161 9.29 6.02 -19.91
N ARG A 162 8.00 6.30 -19.75
CA ARG A 162 7.28 7.26 -20.63
C ARG A 162 7.95 8.63 -20.63
N LEU A 163 8.44 9.06 -19.46
CA LEU A 163 9.08 10.37 -19.29
C LEU A 163 10.55 10.41 -19.72
N THR A 164 11.30 9.31 -19.59
CA THR A 164 12.76 9.28 -19.80
C THR A 164 13.21 8.46 -21.01
N GLY A 165 12.41 7.46 -21.41
CA GLY A 165 12.83 6.43 -22.39
C GLY A 165 13.70 5.32 -21.79
N ILE A 166 13.97 5.33 -20.47
CA ILE A 166 14.84 4.37 -19.81
C ILE A 166 14.01 3.36 -19.01
N THR A 167 14.30 2.07 -19.19
CA THR A 167 13.62 0.97 -18.51
C THR A 167 14.33 0.59 -17.20
N ALA A 168 13.57 0.20 -16.18
CA ALA A 168 14.09 -0.30 -14.92
C ALA A 168 13.09 -1.24 -14.24
N SER A 169 13.59 -2.08 -13.32
CA SER A 169 12.81 -2.80 -12.32
C SER A 169 13.06 -2.20 -10.93
N GLU A 170 12.07 -2.31 -10.02
CA GLU A 170 12.19 -1.77 -8.67
C GLU A 170 11.53 -2.70 -7.64
N ALA A 171 12.21 -2.89 -6.51
CA ALA A 171 11.87 -3.96 -5.56
C ALA A 171 10.56 -3.73 -4.79
N THR A 172 10.15 -2.49 -4.51
CA THR A 172 8.92 -2.24 -3.73
C THR A 172 7.67 -2.66 -4.50
N SER A 173 7.69 -2.46 -5.81
CA SER A 173 6.60 -2.86 -6.70
C SER A 173 6.64 -4.36 -7.00
N LEU A 174 7.82 -4.94 -7.25
CA LEU A 174 8.01 -6.38 -7.44
C LEU A 174 7.62 -7.17 -6.18
N GLY A 175 7.90 -6.64 -4.99
CA GLY A 175 7.64 -7.28 -3.70
C GLY A 175 6.23 -7.06 -3.15
N CYS A 176 5.31 -6.44 -3.90
CA CYS A 176 3.94 -6.20 -3.47
C CYS A 176 3.00 -7.28 -4.00
N HIS A 177 2.90 -8.41 -3.31
CA HIS A 177 2.06 -9.59 -3.61
C HIS A 177 2.02 -10.00 -5.10
N THR A 178 3.17 -9.96 -5.78
CA THR A 178 3.24 -10.23 -7.23
C THR A 178 3.53 -11.69 -7.58
N ASP A 179 4.04 -12.49 -6.64
CA ASP A 179 4.66 -13.81 -6.85
C ASP A 179 6.00 -13.77 -7.62
N LEU A 180 6.47 -12.59 -8.04
CA LEU A 180 7.67 -12.42 -8.89
C LEU A 180 8.97 -12.24 -8.10
N TRP A 181 8.87 -11.92 -6.82
CA TRP A 181 10.00 -11.51 -5.98
C TRP A 181 10.14 -12.37 -4.73
N ASN A 182 11.37 -12.73 -4.39
CA ASN A 182 11.73 -13.33 -3.10
C ASN A 182 12.29 -12.24 -2.18
N PRO A 183 11.51 -11.74 -1.21
CA PRO A 183 11.92 -10.62 -0.38
C PRO A 183 13.07 -10.97 0.57
N LEU A 184 13.21 -12.24 0.98
CA LEU A 184 14.26 -12.68 1.88
C LEU A 184 15.60 -12.84 1.15
N ALA A 185 15.59 -13.38 -0.06
CA ALA A 185 16.77 -13.53 -0.90
C ALA A 185 17.11 -12.24 -1.67
N ARG A 186 16.19 -11.27 -1.74
CA ARG A 186 16.30 -10.02 -2.52
C ARG A 186 16.59 -10.27 -3.99
N THR A 187 15.87 -11.20 -4.58
CA THR A 187 16.02 -11.61 -5.99
C THR A 187 14.66 -12.01 -6.56
N PHE A 188 14.61 -12.22 -7.87
CA PHE A 188 13.43 -12.79 -8.52
C PHE A 188 13.10 -14.17 -7.94
N SER A 189 11.81 -14.47 -7.88
CA SER A 189 11.30 -15.76 -7.42
C SER A 189 11.54 -16.89 -8.45
N THR A 190 11.28 -18.11 -8.03
CA THR A 190 11.34 -19.28 -8.93
C THR A 190 10.29 -19.21 -10.04
N LEU A 191 9.24 -18.41 -9.92
CA LEU A 191 8.31 -18.16 -11.02
C LEU A 191 9.01 -17.45 -12.19
N VAL A 192 9.90 -16.50 -11.91
CA VAL A 192 10.66 -15.77 -12.94
C VAL A 192 11.87 -16.57 -13.41
N THR A 193 12.71 -17.03 -12.46
CA THR A 193 13.98 -17.70 -12.79
C THR A 193 13.82 -19.08 -13.45
N GLN A 194 12.64 -19.68 -13.32
CA GLN A 194 12.28 -20.96 -13.94
C GLN A 194 11.08 -20.83 -14.89
N SER A 195 10.77 -19.61 -15.34
CA SER A 195 9.58 -19.31 -16.15
C SER A 195 9.55 -20.11 -17.45
N GLN A 196 10.69 -20.34 -18.11
CA GLN A 196 10.78 -21.19 -19.30
C GLN A 196 10.23 -22.59 -19.06
N LEU A 197 10.56 -23.22 -17.93
CA LEU A 197 10.07 -24.56 -17.59
C LEU A 197 8.59 -24.53 -17.18
N LYS A 198 8.17 -23.49 -16.49
CA LYS A 198 6.82 -23.38 -15.90
C LYS A 198 5.76 -22.90 -16.90
N THR A 199 6.14 -22.02 -17.81
CA THR A 199 5.19 -21.32 -18.69
C THR A 199 5.46 -21.55 -20.18
N GLY A 200 6.66 -21.99 -20.54
CA GLY A 200 7.15 -22.10 -21.92
C GLY A 200 7.77 -20.82 -22.45
N VAL A 201 7.83 -19.75 -21.66
CA VAL A 201 8.43 -18.46 -22.01
C VAL A 201 9.44 -18.05 -20.94
N ASP A 202 10.63 -17.61 -21.34
CA ASP A 202 11.61 -17.08 -20.41
C ASP A 202 11.31 -15.62 -20.08
N TRP A 203 10.84 -15.39 -18.85
CA TRP A 203 10.49 -14.05 -18.38
C TRP A 203 11.69 -13.28 -17.82
N GLN A 204 12.73 -13.97 -17.39
CA GLN A 204 13.85 -13.32 -16.70
C GLN A 204 14.51 -12.21 -17.52
N PRO A 205 14.82 -12.38 -18.82
CA PRO A 205 15.40 -11.32 -19.64
C PRO A 205 14.44 -10.17 -19.96
N LEU A 206 13.13 -10.37 -19.75
CA LEU A 206 12.13 -9.33 -19.96
C LEU A 206 12.08 -8.30 -18.83
N PHE A 207 12.62 -8.61 -17.64
CA PHE A 207 12.74 -7.65 -16.56
C PHE A 207 14.03 -6.83 -16.70
N PRO A 208 13.94 -5.50 -16.84
CA PRO A 208 15.09 -4.64 -16.87
C PRO A 208 15.92 -4.68 -15.57
N PRO A 209 17.15 -4.15 -15.57
CA PRO A 209 17.99 -4.10 -14.36
C PRO A 209 17.30 -3.44 -13.18
N LEU A 210 17.54 -4.00 -11.98
CA LEU A 210 17.04 -3.44 -10.73
C LEU A 210 17.68 -2.08 -10.44
N ARG A 211 16.84 -1.12 -10.02
CA ARG A 211 17.21 0.19 -9.53
C ARG A 211 16.55 0.43 -8.18
N LYS A 212 17.13 1.33 -7.39
CA LYS A 212 16.47 1.82 -6.18
C LYS A 212 15.36 2.80 -6.58
N ALA A 213 14.30 2.86 -5.81
CA ALA A 213 13.22 3.83 -6.03
C ALA A 213 13.73 5.28 -6.13
N SER A 214 14.77 5.63 -5.36
CA SER A 214 15.41 6.94 -5.32
C SER A 214 16.43 7.21 -6.42
N ASP A 215 16.83 6.21 -7.21
CA ASP A 215 17.79 6.45 -8.29
C ASP A 215 17.20 7.41 -9.33
N ILE A 216 18.01 8.34 -9.80
CA ILE A 216 17.68 9.12 -10.98
C ILE A 216 17.75 8.16 -12.16
N LEU A 217 16.60 7.89 -12.78
CA LEU A 217 16.52 7.02 -13.94
C LEU A 217 17.10 7.72 -15.17
N GLY A 218 16.78 8.98 -15.34
CA GLY A 218 17.30 9.84 -16.40
C GLY A 218 16.70 11.23 -16.32
N PRO A 219 17.08 12.14 -17.23
CA PRO A 219 16.41 13.41 -17.41
C PRO A 219 15.05 13.20 -18.10
N LEU A 220 14.12 14.12 -17.85
CA LEU A 220 12.92 14.27 -18.67
C LEU A 220 13.30 14.42 -20.14
N LYS A 221 12.64 13.70 -21.04
CA LYS A 221 12.87 13.80 -22.49
C LYS A 221 12.83 15.25 -22.96
N PRO A 222 13.77 15.70 -23.81
CA PRO A 222 13.84 17.09 -24.26
C PRO A 222 12.52 17.58 -24.89
N GLU A 223 11.88 16.75 -25.71
CA GLU A 223 10.61 17.08 -26.35
C GLU A 223 9.47 17.29 -25.36
N LEU A 224 9.46 16.54 -24.24
CA LEU A 224 8.49 16.73 -23.16
C LEU A 224 8.82 17.96 -22.32
N ALA A 225 10.10 18.21 -22.05
CA ALA A 225 10.54 19.40 -21.32
C ALA A 225 10.15 20.68 -22.07
N GLU A 226 10.33 20.71 -23.38
CA GLU A 226 9.91 21.81 -24.24
C GLU A 226 8.40 21.98 -24.23
N LEU A 227 7.64 20.88 -24.42
CA LEU A 227 6.17 20.87 -24.43
C LEU A 227 5.57 21.47 -23.15
N ILE A 228 6.10 21.12 -21.98
CA ILE A 228 5.60 21.55 -20.67
C ILE A 228 6.26 22.84 -20.15
N GLY A 229 7.27 23.38 -20.84
CA GLY A 229 7.95 24.60 -20.46
C GLY A 229 8.89 24.47 -19.26
N LEU A 230 9.42 23.27 -19.00
CA LEU A 230 10.41 23.05 -17.96
C LEU A 230 11.84 23.24 -18.48
N PRO A 231 12.74 23.85 -17.66
CA PRO A 231 14.16 23.92 -18.03
C PRO A 231 14.75 22.50 -18.02
N SER A 232 15.49 22.18 -19.08
CA SER A 232 16.24 20.91 -19.14
C SER A 232 17.61 21.06 -18.49
N PRO A 233 18.14 20.01 -17.82
CA PRO A 233 17.54 18.70 -17.57
C PRO A 233 16.83 18.62 -16.19
N VAL A 234 15.58 18.19 -16.17
CA VAL A 234 14.88 17.86 -14.91
C VAL A 234 15.04 16.36 -14.66
N PRO A 235 15.61 15.93 -13.51
CA PRO A 235 15.77 14.52 -13.19
C PRO A 235 14.43 13.85 -12.87
N VAL A 236 14.24 12.63 -13.39
CA VAL A 236 13.10 11.76 -13.09
C VAL A 236 13.60 10.56 -12.27
N HIS A 237 13.00 10.34 -11.11
CA HIS A 237 13.33 9.22 -10.24
C HIS A 237 12.66 7.92 -10.71
N CYS A 238 13.25 6.77 -10.34
CA CYS A 238 12.78 5.45 -10.72
C CYS A 238 11.32 5.18 -10.29
N GLY A 239 10.92 5.74 -9.14
CA GLY A 239 9.56 5.61 -8.64
C GLY A 239 9.36 4.43 -7.69
N ILE A 240 8.23 4.43 -6.97
CA ILE A 240 7.95 3.58 -5.82
C ILE A 240 6.48 3.16 -5.77
N HIS A 241 6.19 2.00 -5.18
CA HIS A 241 4.82 1.59 -4.83
C HIS A 241 4.20 2.50 -3.75
N ASP A 242 2.91 2.84 -3.86
CA ASP A 242 2.24 3.85 -3.03
C ASP A 242 2.28 3.59 -1.53
N SER A 243 2.01 2.36 -1.08
CA SER A 243 2.09 2.00 0.34
C SER A 243 3.52 2.18 0.89
N ASN A 244 4.53 1.95 0.05
CA ASN A 244 5.93 2.16 0.42
C ASN A 244 6.33 3.63 0.37
N ALA A 245 5.73 4.43 -0.51
CA ALA A 245 5.89 5.89 -0.48
C ALA A 245 5.37 6.45 0.85
N SER A 246 4.19 6.03 1.31
CA SER A 246 3.66 6.42 2.62
C SER A 246 4.56 6.00 3.79
N LEU A 247 5.25 4.87 3.66
CA LEU A 247 6.19 4.37 4.66
C LEU A 247 7.53 5.14 4.67
N LEU A 248 7.97 5.66 3.53
CA LEU A 248 9.30 6.26 3.35
C LEU A 248 9.66 7.36 4.36
N PRO A 249 8.75 8.29 4.74
CA PRO A 249 9.02 9.30 5.74
C PRO A 249 9.49 8.74 7.09
N TRP A 250 9.16 7.50 7.39
CA TRP A 250 9.45 6.83 8.65
C TRP A 250 10.71 5.96 8.62
N LEU A 251 11.15 5.51 7.44
CA LEU A 251 12.28 4.56 7.30
C LEU A 251 13.64 5.14 7.70
N GLY A 252 13.86 6.44 7.49
CA GLY A 252 15.12 7.13 7.78
C GLY A 252 15.33 7.52 9.25
N LEU A 253 14.33 7.33 10.12
CA LEU A 253 14.27 7.95 11.43
C LEU A 253 14.78 7.11 12.57
N GLN A 254 14.79 5.79 12.43
CA GLN A 254 15.12 4.90 13.53
C GLN A 254 16.00 3.73 13.07
N GLU A 255 17.05 3.47 13.82
CA GLU A 255 17.79 2.21 13.75
C GLU A 255 17.04 1.07 14.46
N LYS A 256 16.05 1.42 15.28
CA LYS A 256 15.24 0.50 16.11
C LYS A 256 13.97 0.04 15.38
N SER A 257 13.37 -1.02 15.92
CA SER A 257 12.06 -1.52 15.47
C SER A 257 10.94 -0.50 15.70
N PHE A 258 9.98 -0.46 14.78
CA PHE A 258 8.73 0.29 14.91
C PHE A 258 7.67 -0.32 13.99
N ALA A 259 6.42 0.10 14.15
CA ALA A 259 5.35 -0.29 13.26
C ALA A 259 4.64 0.94 12.68
N VAL A 260 4.17 0.83 11.45
CA VAL A 260 3.28 1.83 10.82
C VAL A 260 1.93 1.18 10.57
N VAL A 261 0.86 1.88 10.94
CA VAL A 261 -0.52 1.51 10.67
C VAL A 261 -1.11 2.59 9.79
N SER A 262 -1.24 2.27 8.50
CA SER A 262 -1.89 3.13 7.52
C SER A 262 -3.39 2.82 7.50
N THR A 263 -4.22 3.84 7.72
CA THR A 263 -5.67 3.67 7.84
C THR A 263 -6.41 4.40 6.74
N GLY A 264 -7.34 3.72 6.12
CA GLY A 264 -8.21 4.15 5.03
C GLY A 264 -9.34 3.13 4.91
N THR A 265 -9.82 2.82 3.72
CA THR A 265 -10.74 1.69 3.48
C THR A 265 -10.16 0.39 4.06
N TRP A 266 -8.88 0.17 3.83
CA TRP A 266 -8.08 -0.85 4.49
C TRP A 266 -7.32 -0.26 5.68
N VAL A 267 -7.10 -1.07 6.70
CA VAL A 267 -6.09 -0.85 7.75
C VAL A 267 -4.94 -1.79 7.44
N ILE A 268 -3.77 -1.21 7.16
CA ILE A 268 -2.56 -1.93 6.77
C ILE A 268 -1.52 -1.73 7.86
N SER A 269 -1.16 -2.80 8.55
CA SER A 269 -0.14 -2.83 9.60
C SER A 269 1.17 -3.34 9.02
N MET A 270 2.25 -2.60 9.18
CA MET A 270 3.59 -2.92 8.67
C MET A 270 4.59 -2.98 9.82
N ALA A 271 5.35 -4.06 9.91
CA ALA A 271 6.41 -4.22 10.90
C ALA A 271 7.77 -3.89 10.30
N ILE A 272 8.46 -2.90 10.87
CA ILE A 272 9.80 -2.50 10.45
C ILE A 272 10.80 -3.01 11.48
N ARG A 273 11.71 -3.89 11.07
CA ARG A 273 12.70 -4.52 11.96
C ARG A 273 12.10 -5.17 13.20
N GLY A 274 10.87 -5.71 13.07
CA GLY A 274 10.19 -6.46 14.12
C GLY A 274 10.81 -7.83 14.37
N THR A 275 10.19 -8.58 15.29
CA THR A 275 10.57 -9.96 15.57
C THR A 275 10.18 -10.86 14.41
N ARG A 276 11.09 -11.77 14.02
CA ARG A 276 10.78 -12.74 12.97
C ARG A 276 9.75 -13.76 13.45
N VAL A 277 8.64 -13.82 12.75
CA VAL A 277 7.53 -14.75 12.99
C VAL A 277 7.18 -15.53 11.72
N ALA A 278 6.56 -16.69 11.88
CA ALA A 278 5.95 -17.39 10.77
C ALA A 278 4.64 -16.68 10.39
N LEU A 279 4.54 -16.19 9.17
CA LEU A 279 3.32 -15.56 8.66
C LEU A 279 2.35 -16.62 8.16
N ASP A 280 1.06 -16.34 8.32
CA ASP A 280 -0.03 -17.20 7.89
C ASP A 280 -0.91 -16.46 6.87
N PRO A 281 -0.86 -16.81 5.56
CA PRO A 281 -1.64 -16.13 4.53
C PRO A 281 -3.15 -16.29 4.72
N SER A 282 -3.62 -17.33 5.44
CA SER A 282 -5.04 -17.49 5.78
C SER A 282 -5.55 -16.43 6.76
N ARG A 283 -4.63 -15.70 7.39
CA ARG A 283 -4.89 -14.59 8.31
C ARG A 283 -4.57 -13.21 7.71
N ASP A 284 -4.58 -13.11 6.38
CA ASP A 284 -4.31 -11.89 5.61
C ASP A 284 -2.96 -11.24 5.94
N THR A 285 -1.94 -12.09 6.18
CA THR A 285 -0.56 -11.67 6.35
C THR A 285 0.24 -11.90 5.07
N LEU A 286 1.21 -11.03 4.82
CA LEU A 286 2.07 -11.07 3.64
C LEU A 286 3.43 -10.42 3.94
N ILE A 287 4.36 -10.50 3.00
CA ILE A 287 5.61 -9.74 3.07
C ILE A 287 5.62 -8.74 1.92
N ASN A 288 5.63 -7.45 2.26
CA ASN A 288 5.99 -6.37 1.35
C ASN A 288 7.51 -6.12 1.36
N VAL A 289 7.99 -5.32 0.42
CA VAL A 289 9.38 -4.87 0.36
C VAL A 289 9.40 -3.34 0.47
N ASN A 290 10.14 -2.79 1.43
CA ASN A 290 10.22 -1.35 1.60
C ASN A 290 11.28 -0.69 0.70
N ALA A 291 11.37 0.63 0.72
CA ALA A 291 12.30 1.42 -0.12
C ALA A 291 13.79 1.10 0.10
N ASN A 292 14.16 0.45 1.20
CA ASN A 292 15.50 -0.04 1.47
C ASN A 292 15.72 -1.47 0.94
N SER A 293 14.76 -2.03 0.21
CA SER A 293 14.70 -3.44 -0.22
C SER A 293 14.64 -4.44 0.96
N ASP A 294 14.19 -4.00 2.14
CA ASP A 294 14.03 -4.88 3.29
C ASP A 294 12.65 -5.54 3.29
N PRO A 295 12.55 -6.84 3.64
CA PRO A 295 11.27 -7.50 3.83
C PRO A 295 10.50 -6.81 4.95
N THR A 296 9.23 -6.53 4.69
CA THR A 296 8.33 -5.80 5.57
C THR A 296 7.09 -6.63 5.83
N PRO A 297 7.08 -7.47 6.89
CA PRO A 297 5.88 -8.20 7.29
C PRO A 297 4.69 -7.27 7.44
N THR A 298 3.58 -7.67 6.85
CA THR A 298 2.39 -6.83 6.72
C THR A 298 1.14 -7.67 7.01
N ALA A 299 0.19 -7.11 7.73
CA ALA A 299 -1.16 -7.65 7.90
C ALA A 299 -2.19 -6.56 7.61
N ARG A 300 -3.35 -6.97 7.13
CA ARG A 300 -4.39 -6.02 6.73
C ARG A 300 -5.78 -6.53 7.06
N PHE A 301 -6.74 -5.63 7.12
CA PHE A 301 -8.18 -5.90 7.15
C PHE A 301 -8.96 -4.68 6.67
N MET A 302 -10.22 -4.85 6.32
CA MET A 302 -11.04 -3.76 5.76
C MET A 302 -11.57 -2.80 6.84
N GLY A 303 -10.70 -2.36 7.73
CA GLY A 303 -11.06 -1.69 8.98
C GLY A 303 -11.83 -0.37 8.81
N GLY A 304 -11.52 0.44 7.79
CA GLY A 304 -12.31 1.65 7.51
C GLY A 304 -13.73 1.33 7.07
N ARG A 305 -13.89 0.34 6.17
CA ARG A 305 -15.23 -0.10 5.74
C ARG A 305 -16.02 -0.71 6.90
N GLU A 306 -15.40 -1.54 7.73
CA GLU A 306 -16.04 -2.11 8.90
C GLU A 306 -16.44 -1.03 9.91
N PHE A 307 -15.57 -0.05 10.15
CA PHE A 307 -15.85 1.10 11.00
C PHE A 307 -17.06 1.88 10.50
N ASP A 308 -17.09 2.25 9.21
CA ASP A 308 -18.18 3.02 8.61
C ASP A 308 -19.54 2.29 8.73
N ARG A 309 -19.53 0.96 8.54
CA ARG A 309 -20.73 0.13 8.74
C ARG A 309 -21.20 0.09 10.18
N MET A 310 -20.28 0.09 11.15
CA MET A 310 -20.62 0.02 12.57
C MET A 310 -21.16 1.36 13.11
N VAL A 311 -20.54 2.48 12.71
CA VAL A 311 -20.87 3.80 13.29
C VAL A 311 -22.16 4.38 12.75
N GLU A 312 -22.63 3.96 11.57
CA GLU A 312 -23.87 4.47 10.95
C GLU A 312 -23.96 6.01 10.96
N GLY A 313 -22.82 6.68 10.72
CA GLY A 313 -22.73 8.15 10.71
C GLY A 313 -22.44 8.82 12.06
N ALA A 314 -22.34 8.06 13.18
CA ALA A 314 -21.89 8.61 14.45
C ALA A 314 -20.44 9.11 14.36
N LYS A 315 -20.16 10.28 14.96
CA LYS A 315 -18.85 10.96 14.84
C LYS A 315 -18.04 11.00 16.13
N SER A 316 -18.66 10.69 17.26
CA SER A 316 -18.01 10.74 18.58
C SER A 316 -18.81 9.96 19.60
N ALA A 317 -18.24 9.73 20.79
CA ALA A 317 -18.89 9.17 21.95
C ALA A 317 -18.64 10.04 23.17
N THR A 318 -19.65 10.19 24.03
CA THR A 318 -19.51 10.83 25.33
C THR A 318 -18.79 9.91 26.32
N PRO A 319 -18.17 10.46 27.39
CA PRO A 319 -17.56 9.61 28.44
C PRO A 319 -18.55 8.63 29.10
N SER A 320 -19.85 8.95 29.13
CA SER A 320 -20.89 8.06 29.65
C SER A 320 -21.10 6.86 28.73
N GLU A 321 -21.23 7.10 27.42
CA GLU A 321 -21.40 6.02 26.42
C GLU A 321 -20.18 5.11 26.36
N VAL A 322 -18.96 5.67 26.48
CA VAL A 322 -17.73 4.87 26.58
C VAL A 322 -17.76 3.94 27.80
N ARG A 323 -18.15 4.47 28.98
CA ARG A 323 -18.30 3.66 30.21
C ARG A 323 -19.36 2.58 30.05
N THR A 324 -20.48 2.88 29.41
CA THR A 324 -21.54 1.89 29.13
C THR A 324 -21.02 0.76 28.28
N VAL A 325 -20.30 1.05 27.17
CA VAL A 325 -19.71 0.05 26.28
C VAL A 325 -18.74 -0.88 27.05
N LEU A 326 -17.90 -0.30 27.90
CA LEU A 326 -16.94 -1.08 28.70
C LEU A 326 -17.62 -1.93 29.76
N ASN A 327 -18.50 -1.35 30.59
CA ASN A 327 -19.13 -2.00 31.73
C ASN A 327 -20.10 -3.11 31.29
N GLU A 328 -20.89 -2.85 30.24
CA GLU A 328 -21.86 -3.80 29.71
C GLU A 328 -21.24 -4.74 28.66
N ARG A 329 -19.92 -4.60 28.39
CA ARG A 329 -19.19 -5.46 27.45
C ARG A 329 -19.84 -5.51 26.09
N VAL A 330 -20.26 -4.34 25.58
CA VAL A 330 -20.80 -4.17 24.22
C VAL A 330 -19.66 -4.30 23.22
N MET A 331 -19.36 -5.52 22.78
CA MET A 331 -18.22 -5.82 21.93
C MET A 331 -18.61 -6.62 20.69
N LEU A 332 -18.05 -6.26 19.56
CA LEU A 332 -18.17 -7.02 18.34
C LEU A 332 -17.04 -8.04 18.24
N PHE A 333 -17.40 -9.27 17.88
CA PHE A 333 -16.43 -10.29 17.48
C PHE A 333 -16.28 -10.33 15.96
N PRO A 334 -15.08 -10.65 15.41
CA PRO A 334 -14.85 -10.65 13.97
C PRO A 334 -15.51 -11.87 13.27
N ALA A 335 -15.62 -11.86 11.93
CA ALA A 335 -15.25 -10.78 11.03
C ALA A 335 -16.52 -10.14 10.47
N LEU A 336 -16.53 -8.81 10.35
CA LEU A 336 -17.66 -8.08 9.76
C LEU A 336 -17.56 -8.11 8.22
N GLU A 337 -16.35 -8.00 7.65
CA GLU A 337 -16.06 -8.23 6.24
C GLU A 337 -15.46 -9.64 6.08
N LYS A 338 -16.23 -10.54 5.46
CA LYS A 338 -15.78 -11.92 5.22
C LYS A 338 -14.60 -11.98 4.25
N GLY A 339 -13.70 -12.94 4.46
CA GLY A 339 -12.53 -13.15 3.60
C GLY A 339 -11.48 -12.04 3.71
N SER A 340 -11.52 -11.22 4.76
CA SER A 340 -10.57 -10.14 5.02
C SER A 340 -10.08 -10.19 6.46
N GLY A 341 -8.79 -9.93 6.66
CA GLY A 341 -8.19 -9.79 7.97
C GLY A 341 -7.84 -11.09 8.68
N PRO A 342 -7.51 -11.00 9.98
CA PRO A 342 -6.96 -12.11 10.73
C PRO A 342 -7.97 -13.22 11.10
N PHE A 343 -9.25 -13.07 10.75
CA PHE A 343 -10.34 -13.98 11.12
C PHE A 343 -11.28 -14.25 9.93
N GLN A 344 -10.73 -14.64 8.79
CA GLN A 344 -11.46 -14.78 7.51
C GLN A 344 -12.63 -15.76 7.54
N GLU A 345 -12.49 -16.82 8.36
CA GLU A 345 -13.45 -17.93 8.45
C GLU A 345 -14.53 -17.72 9.53
N THR A 346 -14.53 -16.58 10.22
CA THR A 346 -15.51 -16.33 11.28
C THR A 346 -16.60 -15.36 10.82
N THR A 347 -17.73 -15.34 11.50
CA THR A 347 -18.84 -14.42 11.24
C THR A 347 -19.02 -13.45 12.42
N ALA A 348 -19.23 -12.18 12.13
CA ALA A 348 -19.42 -11.16 13.15
C ALA A 348 -20.63 -11.44 14.04
N SER A 349 -20.49 -11.20 15.34
CA SER A 349 -21.59 -11.21 16.29
C SER A 349 -21.31 -10.34 17.50
N TRP A 350 -22.34 -9.75 18.08
CA TRP A 350 -22.27 -8.99 19.32
C TRP A 350 -22.18 -9.92 20.54
N ALA A 351 -21.43 -9.51 21.58
CA ALA A 351 -21.22 -10.30 22.78
C ALA A 351 -22.44 -10.33 23.70
N ALA A 352 -22.92 -9.19 24.12
CA ALA A 352 -24.01 -9.06 25.08
C ALA A 352 -25.27 -8.48 24.41
N ARG A 353 -25.12 -7.36 23.73
CA ARG A 353 -26.17 -6.67 22.97
C ARG A 353 -25.53 -5.84 21.86
N GLU A 354 -26.34 -5.38 20.94
CA GLU A 354 -25.94 -4.33 20.01
C GLU A 354 -25.89 -2.96 20.70
N PRO A 355 -25.07 -2.02 20.21
CA PRO A 355 -25.05 -0.64 20.69
C PRO A 355 -26.44 0.02 20.54
N ALA A 356 -26.92 0.65 21.62
CA ALA A 356 -28.25 1.29 21.62
C ALA A 356 -28.22 2.75 21.16
N ALA A 357 -27.09 3.46 21.39
CA ALA A 357 -26.92 4.86 21.06
C ALA A 357 -25.82 5.08 20.01
N PRO A 358 -25.88 6.18 19.24
CA PRO A 358 -24.85 6.50 18.25
C PRO A 358 -23.43 6.56 18.84
N GLY A 359 -23.25 7.14 20.03
CA GLY A 359 -21.93 7.21 20.68
C GLY A 359 -21.45 5.84 21.19
N GLU A 360 -22.33 4.92 21.60
CA GLU A 360 -21.97 3.55 21.89
C GLU A 360 -21.47 2.83 20.62
N ARG A 361 -22.10 3.05 19.44
CA ARG A 361 -21.65 2.52 18.16
C ARG A 361 -20.25 3.00 17.85
N TYR A 362 -20.00 4.31 17.99
CA TYR A 362 -18.69 4.89 17.76
C TYR A 362 -17.62 4.30 18.68
N ALA A 363 -17.90 4.17 19.98
CA ALA A 363 -16.96 3.59 20.94
C ALA A 363 -16.68 2.11 20.65
N ALA A 364 -17.71 1.31 20.44
CA ALA A 364 -17.58 -0.12 20.12
C ALA A 364 -16.81 -0.36 18.81
N ALA A 365 -17.07 0.45 17.77
CA ALA A 365 -16.34 0.40 16.50
C ALA A 365 -14.85 0.77 16.66
N SER A 366 -14.57 1.82 17.46
CA SER A 366 -13.18 2.24 17.74
C SER A 366 -12.42 1.13 18.48
N PHE A 367 -13.05 0.48 19.45
CA PHE A 367 -12.43 -0.63 20.18
C PHE A 367 -12.22 -1.87 19.31
N TYR A 368 -13.22 -2.24 18.54
CA TYR A 368 -13.13 -3.36 17.60
C TYR A 368 -11.96 -3.16 16.62
N CYS A 369 -11.90 -2.02 15.93
CA CYS A 369 -10.83 -1.73 14.98
C CYS A 369 -9.45 -1.71 15.67
N SER A 370 -9.35 -1.23 16.91
CA SER A 370 -8.10 -1.23 17.67
C SER A 370 -7.65 -2.66 17.99
N LEU A 371 -8.56 -3.55 18.40
CA LEU A 371 -8.27 -4.94 18.74
C LEU A 371 -7.90 -5.76 17.51
N MET A 372 -8.57 -5.52 16.39
CA MET A 372 -8.21 -6.09 15.08
C MET A 372 -6.80 -5.65 14.66
N THR A 373 -6.49 -4.36 14.79
CA THR A 373 -5.14 -3.81 14.51
C THR A 373 -4.08 -4.41 15.43
N ALA A 374 -4.36 -4.50 16.73
CA ALA A 374 -3.44 -5.13 17.68
C ALA A 374 -3.15 -6.59 17.33
N THR A 375 -4.17 -7.33 16.90
CA THR A 375 -4.01 -8.72 16.40
C THR A 375 -3.16 -8.75 15.13
N CYS A 376 -3.40 -7.86 14.18
CA CYS A 376 -2.56 -7.74 12.98
C CYS A 376 -1.09 -7.47 13.31
N LEU A 377 -0.82 -6.54 14.23
CA LEU A 377 0.55 -6.20 14.67
C LEU A 377 1.25 -7.39 15.37
N GLU A 378 0.51 -8.17 16.15
CA GLU A 378 1.02 -9.37 16.80
C GLU A 378 1.39 -10.45 15.77
N LEU A 379 0.53 -10.70 14.78
CA LEU A 379 0.74 -11.69 13.71
C LEU A 379 1.98 -11.44 12.87
N ILE A 380 2.38 -10.18 12.71
CA ILE A 380 3.54 -9.81 11.89
C ILE A 380 4.81 -9.56 12.73
N GLY A 381 4.79 -9.87 14.03
CA GLY A 381 5.93 -9.68 14.92
C GLY A 381 6.33 -8.21 15.07
N ALA A 382 5.38 -7.30 14.99
CA ALA A 382 5.66 -5.87 15.14
C ALA A 382 6.14 -5.55 16.55
N ASP A 383 7.19 -4.72 16.63
CA ASP A 383 7.82 -4.29 17.89
C ASP A 383 8.07 -2.77 17.88
N GLY A 384 8.44 -2.19 19.05
CA GLY A 384 8.69 -0.76 19.20
C GLY A 384 7.42 0.11 19.13
N PRO A 385 7.54 1.43 18.95
CA PRO A 385 6.42 2.35 18.86
C PRO A 385 5.56 2.09 17.63
N ILE A 386 4.27 2.44 17.74
CA ILE A 386 3.29 2.32 16.65
C ILE A 386 2.98 3.71 16.13
N ILE A 387 3.13 3.93 14.84
CA ILE A 387 2.78 5.17 14.14
C ILE A 387 1.48 4.93 13.39
N VAL A 388 0.45 5.71 13.71
CA VAL A 388 -0.87 5.63 13.04
C VAL A 388 -1.01 6.82 12.08
N GLU A 389 -1.37 6.51 10.84
CA GLU A 389 -1.64 7.47 9.78
C GLU A 389 -3.06 7.31 9.24
N GLY A 390 -3.55 8.34 8.54
CA GLY A 390 -4.87 8.35 7.94
C GLY A 390 -5.99 8.68 8.93
N PRO A 391 -7.26 8.40 8.59
CA PRO A 391 -8.42 8.84 9.37
C PRO A 391 -8.42 8.43 10.84
N PHE A 392 -7.92 7.23 11.18
CA PHE A 392 -7.90 6.78 12.57
C PHE A 392 -6.86 7.49 13.44
N ALA A 393 -5.93 8.25 12.85
CA ALA A 393 -5.03 9.12 13.59
C ALA A 393 -5.76 10.23 14.37
N ALA A 394 -6.98 10.58 13.97
CA ALA A 394 -7.85 11.52 14.67
C ALA A 394 -8.82 10.87 15.68
N ASN A 395 -8.88 9.53 15.75
CA ASN A 395 -9.78 8.80 16.63
C ASN A 395 -9.10 8.46 17.98
N GLU A 396 -9.27 9.31 18.96
CA GLU A 396 -8.66 9.16 20.29
C GLU A 396 -9.00 7.82 20.97
N LEU A 397 -10.24 7.33 20.85
CA LEU A 397 -10.64 6.04 21.43
C LEU A 397 -9.91 4.87 20.80
N TYR A 398 -9.72 4.93 19.47
CA TYR A 398 -8.91 3.96 18.75
C TYR A 398 -7.45 3.97 19.22
N LEU A 399 -6.83 5.15 19.31
CA LEU A 399 -5.42 5.29 19.69
C LEU A 399 -5.15 4.80 21.11
N VAL A 400 -6.02 5.17 22.07
CA VAL A 400 -5.87 4.77 23.50
C VAL A 400 -6.07 3.27 23.66
N MET A 401 -7.08 2.68 23.03
CA MET A 401 -7.32 1.23 23.07
C MET A 401 -6.19 0.46 22.38
N LEU A 402 -5.69 0.94 21.25
CA LEU A 402 -4.55 0.31 20.56
C LEU A 402 -3.29 0.31 21.44
N ALA A 403 -3.00 1.44 22.10
CA ALA A 403 -1.89 1.52 23.03
C ALA A 403 -2.04 0.55 24.21
N ALA A 404 -3.25 0.45 24.77
CA ALA A 404 -3.56 -0.48 25.85
C ALA A 404 -3.47 -1.96 25.40
N ALA A 405 -3.96 -2.27 24.20
CA ALA A 405 -3.96 -3.62 23.65
C ALA A 405 -2.57 -4.13 23.31
N CYS A 406 -1.69 -3.25 22.81
CA CYS A 406 -0.32 -3.60 22.44
C CYS A 406 0.69 -3.42 23.59
N GLY A 407 0.37 -2.67 24.65
CA GLY A 407 1.31 -2.29 25.70
C GLY A 407 2.47 -1.41 25.19
N ARG A 408 2.27 -0.69 24.07
CA ARG A 408 3.31 0.05 23.35
C ARG A 408 2.88 1.51 23.10
N PRO A 409 3.85 2.44 23.00
CA PRO A 409 3.53 3.83 22.64
C PRO A 409 2.89 3.90 21.25
N VAL A 410 1.82 4.68 21.15
CA VAL A 410 1.17 5.02 19.87
C VAL A 410 1.40 6.50 19.59
N ALA A 411 1.89 6.79 18.39
CA ALA A 411 2.08 8.14 17.88
C ALA A 411 1.22 8.35 16.63
N THR A 412 0.89 9.58 16.33
CA THR A 412 0.25 9.95 15.08
C THR A 412 1.23 10.72 14.21
N GLY A 413 1.16 10.54 12.90
CA GLY A 413 1.92 11.35 11.95
C GLY A 413 1.58 12.84 12.12
N ALA A 414 2.58 13.71 12.08
CA ALA A 414 2.38 15.16 12.19
C ALA A 414 1.67 15.67 10.91
N GLY A 415 0.38 15.84 10.98
CA GLY A 415 -0.34 16.91 10.25
C GLY A 415 -0.56 16.76 8.74
N SER A 416 -0.17 15.72 8.02
CA SER A 416 -0.45 15.65 6.59
C SER A 416 -1.47 14.56 6.24
N VAL A 417 -2.50 14.98 5.55
CA VAL A 417 -3.56 14.12 4.99
C VAL A 417 -3.04 13.28 3.80
N THR A 418 -1.77 13.48 3.35
CA THR A 418 -1.25 12.91 2.10
C THR A 418 0.18 12.40 2.24
N GLY A 419 0.38 11.38 3.10
CA GLY A 419 1.68 10.74 3.29
C GLY A 419 2.34 10.26 1.99
N THR A 420 1.56 9.73 1.04
CA THR A 420 2.05 9.13 -0.22
C THR A 420 2.83 10.12 -1.09
N ALA A 421 2.26 11.32 -1.37
CA ALA A 421 2.95 12.28 -2.24
C ALA A 421 4.21 12.87 -1.57
N ILE A 422 4.16 13.15 -0.26
CA ILE A 422 5.32 13.63 0.48
C ILE A 422 6.41 12.55 0.49
N GLY A 423 6.06 11.31 0.78
CA GLY A 423 7.01 10.20 0.75
C GLY A 423 7.62 9.98 -0.63
N ALA A 424 6.81 10.01 -1.69
CA ALA A 424 7.32 9.92 -3.06
C ALA A 424 8.25 11.10 -3.41
N ALA A 425 7.94 12.32 -2.97
CA ALA A 425 8.82 13.48 -3.17
C ALA A 425 10.19 13.31 -2.46
N MET A 426 10.20 12.64 -1.30
CA MET A 426 11.44 12.38 -0.56
C MET A 426 12.42 11.47 -1.30
N LEU A 427 12.01 10.75 -2.34
CA LEU A 427 12.93 10.02 -3.22
C LEU A 427 13.98 10.95 -3.84
N ALA A 428 13.61 12.21 -4.11
CA ALA A 428 14.52 13.20 -4.68
C ALA A 428 15.55 13.74 -3.67
N ASN A 429 15.30 13.59 -2.37
CA ASN A 429 16.21 14.03 -1.31
C ASN A 429 16.13 13.08 -0.11
N CYS A 430 16.75 11.91 -0.23
CA CYS A 430 16.80 10.90 0.82
C CYS A 430 17.64 11.31 2.05
N ALA A 431 18.38 12.42 1.98
CA ALA A 431 19.21 12.92 3.09
C ALA A 431 18.41 13.70 4.14
N GLY A 432 17.19 14.11 3.83
CA GLY A 432 16.32 14.84 4.76
C GLY A 432 15.81 13.92 5.87
N ARG A 433 16.41 13.99 7.05
CA ARG A 433 15.92 13.27 8.24
C ARG A 433 14.65 13.94 8.76
N ASN A 434 13.56 13.21 8.75
CA ASN A 434 12.33 13.65 9.41
C ASN A 434 12.48 13.58 10.93
N PRO A 435 12.03 14.57 11.71
CA PRO A 435 11.88 14.37 13.14
C PRO A 435 10.88 13.25 13.38
N VAL A 436 11.24 12.28 14.23
CA VAL A 436 10.31 11.25 14.68
C VAL A 436 9.15 11.96 15.36
N PRO A 437 7.88 11.67 14.99
CA PRO A 437 6.77 12.14 15.80
C PRO A 437 6.98 11.67 17.21
N GLN A 438 6.95 12.60 18.16
CA GLN A 438 7.03 12.24 19.57
C GLN A 438 5.78 11.40 19.90
N PRO A 439 5.93 10.18 20.42
CA PRO A 439 4.77 9.40 20.84
C PRO A 439 3.98 10.27 21.82
N ARG A 440 2.71 10.50 21.52
CA ARG A 440 1.81 11.02 22.56
C ARG A 440 1.87 9.99 23.67
N ARG A 441 2.46 10.33 24.80
CA ARG A 441 2.40 9.50 25.99
C ARG A 441 0.94 9.48 26.40
N ASN A 442 0.24 8.38 26.08
CA ASN A 442 -1.08 8.09 26.64
C ASN A 442 -0.92 7.76 28.11
N SER A 443 -0.46 8.76 28.90
CA SER A 443 -0.33 8.68 30.33
C SER A 443 -1.72 8.77 30.92
N GLY A 444 -2.26 7.64 31.38
CA GLY A 444 -3.34 7.63 32.33
C GLY A 444 -4.74 7.89 31.80
N SER A 445 -5.18 7.12 30.82
CA SER A 445 -6.63 7.04 30.58
C SER A 445 -7.30 6.53 31.85
N ILE A 446 -8.31 7.25 32.35
CA ILE A 446 -9.16 6.83 33.47
C ILE A 446 -9.86 5.48 33.22
N TYR A 447 -9.80 4.98 31.99
CA TYR A 447 -10.39 3.72 31.55
C TYR A 447 -9.38 2.57 31.44
N MET A 448 -8.10 2.74 31.80
CA MET A 448 -7.05 1.75 31.52
C MET A 448 -7.38 0.35 32.09
N GLY A 449 -7.86 0.27 33.34
CA GLY A 449 -8.27 -1.02 33.94
C GLY A 449 -9.40 -1.67 33.15
N ALA A 450 -10.46 -0.89 32.83
CA ALA A 450 -11.60 -1.39 32.08
C ALA A 450 -11.22 -1.80 30.63
N PHE A 451 -10.26 -1.10 30.01
CA PHE A 451 -9.72 -1.52 28.72
C PHE A 451 -9.00 -2.86 28.78
N GLN A 452 -8.22 -3.13 29.82
CA GLN A 452 -7.53 -4.42 29.99
C GLN A 452 -8.51 -5.57 30.21
N GLU A 453 -9.57 -5.36 30.99
CA GLU A 453 -10.63 -6.36 31.18
C GLU A 453 -11.37 -6.64 29.87
N TYR A 454 -11.75 -5.58 29.14
CA TYR A 454 -12.43 -5.68 27.84
C TYR A 454 -11.57 -6.44 26.82
N LEU A 455 -10.29 -6.10 26.70
CA LEU A 455 -9.30 -6.75 25.85
C LEU A 455 -9.16 -8.24 26.18
N THR A 456 -8.98 -8.56 27.47
CA THR A 456 -8.78 -9.94 27.93
C THR A 456 -10.00 -10.80 27.59
N LEU A 457 -11.20 -10.26 27.84
CA LEU A 457 -12.44 -10.96 27.51
C LEU A 457 -12.62 -11.13 26.00
N TRP A 458 -12.36 -10.09 25.22
CA TRP A 458 -12.48 -10.14 23.75
C TRP A 458 -11.54 -11.21 23.18
N ARG A 459 -10.26 -11.21 23.57
CA ARG A 459 -9.26 -12.21 23.13
C ARG A 459 -9.68 -13.63 23.48
N ALA A 460 -10.10 -13.87 24.71
CA ALA A 460 -10.55 -15.18 25.15
C ALA A 460 -11.77 -15.69 24.35
N LYS A 461 -12.72 -14.82 24.08
CA LYS A 461 -13.92 -15.17 23.32
C LYS A 461 -13.63 -15.38 21.84
N VAL A 462 -12.77 -14.59 21.24
CA VAL A 462 -12.34 -14.76 19.83
C VAL A 462 -11.57 -16.06 19.67
N ALA A 463 -10.65 -16.37 20.59
CA ALA A 463 -9.88 -17.63 20.55
C ALA A 463 -10.76 -18.90 20.72
N ALA A 464 -11.89 -18.79 21.40
CA ALA A 464 -12.83 -19.89 21.63
C ALA A 464 -13.84 -20.10 20.48
N ARG A 465 -13.84 -19.24 19.44
CA ARG A 465 -14.79 -19.34 18.32
C ARG A 465 -14.31 -20.39 17.32
N PRO A 466 -15.18 -21.34 16.93
CA PRO A 466 -14.85 -22.24 15.83
C PRO A 466 -14.71 -21.46 14.52
N ALA A 467 -13.87 -21.92 13.61
CA ALA A 467 -13.95 -21.55 12.21
C ALA A 467 -15.35 -21.94 11.69
N SER A 468 -16.07 -21.03 11.07
CA SER A 468 -17.45 -21.22 10.58
C SER A 468 -17.48 -21.83 9.18
#